data_3094478a5ff77acf567933cbc2a002df
#
_entry.id   3094478a5ff77acf567933cbc2a002df
#
_cell.length_a   1.000
_cell.length_b   1.000
_cell.length_c   1.000
_cell.angle_alpha   90.00
_cell.angle_beta   90.00
_cell.angle_gamma   90.00
#
_symmetry.space_group_name_H-M   'P 1'
#
loop_
_entity.id
_entity.type
_entity.pdbx_description
1 polymer ?
#
loop_
_entity_poly.entity_id
_entity_poly.type
_entity_poly.pdbx_seq_one_letter_code
_entity_poly.pdbx_strand_id
1 'polypeptide(L)'
;MTERKRMPRLIVIRHGVTEWSKTGQHTGRTDLPLLDEGVHEAIEFGDRLVGYSDQAVLCLPEIGYILRSPRTRCVQTLECMLGTEEQRKMMGMPNVQVLDDCREWDYGQYEGQTTECIRKSRPGWNVFEHGTPSHETNPDLPGESPEQISERADRVVKLIREWHQTTKKDVVVFTHGHFSNVLIGRFLRLPLSMSKVLVMSATGTAILSYTHHTFDEPVLIGLLSPGFDMQTGSSPVSTKSHEEYQYLELVSSIIRHGEIRKDRTGTGTIANFAPPKTLKFNLTGGKLPLLTTKRVFFRGVLEELLWFISGSTDAKRLSDRDVHIWDGNGSLEFLHKRGLTDRREGDLGPVYGFQWRHFGAKYVNADTDYTGQGVDQLANIIHQIRHNPTDRRILLSAWNPADLDKMALPPCHILCQFFVSLPTEEQKGRGQRPRLSCQMYQRSCDLGLGVPFNIASYSLLTHFIAAVTDCEAAEFSLVMGDAHVYLDHVEPLQHQLNREPRD
;
A
#
# COMPACT_ATOMS: atom_id res chain seq x y z
N MET A 1 -29.06 11.80 -12.36
CA MET A 1 -28.38 12.80 -11.50
C MET A 1 -27.12 13.18 -12.21
N THR A 2 -26.94 14.42 -12.61
CA THR A 2 -25.70 14.92 -13.23
C THR A 2 -24.61 14.87 -12.16
N GLU A 3 -23.55 14.08 -12.39
CA GLU A 3 -22.35 14.09 -11.56
C GLU A 3 -21.88 15.53 -11.35
N ARG A 4 -21.89 16.01 -10.11
CA ARG A 4 -21.30 17.30 -9.76
C ARG A 4 -19.78 17.14 -9.91
N LYS A 5 -19.27 17.52 -11.07
CA LYS A 5 -17.83 17.49 -11.36
C LYS A 5 -17.11 18.41 -10.37
N ARG A 6 -16.26 17.83 -9.53
CA ARG A 6 -15.45 18.53 -8.53
C ARG A 6 -14.57 19.60 -9.20
N MET A 7 -14.38 20.76 -8.53
CA MET A 7 -13.40 21.73 -8.96
C MET A 7 -11.97 21.19 -8.79
N PRO A 8 -11.05 21.51 -9.71
CA PRO A 8 -9.67 21.04 -9.61
C PRO A 8 -8.97 21.61 -8.37
N ARG A 9 -7.98 20.89 -7.87
CA ARG A 9 -7.23 21.26 -6.66
C ARG A 9 -5.79 21.61 -6.99
N LEU A 10 -5.24 22.57 -6.26
CA LEU A 10 -3.82 22.74 -6.06
C LEU A 10 -3.43 22.05 -4.75
N ILE A 11 -2.50 21.12 -4.81
CA ILE A 11 -1.98 20.39 -3.66
C ILE A 11 -0.51 20.76 -3.50
N VAL A 12 -0.17 21.49 -2.44
CA VAL A 12 1.19 21.96 -2.15
C VAL A 12 1.79 21.10 -1.05
N ILE A 13 2.94 20.50 -1.32
CA ILE A 13 3.64 19.57 -0.41
C ILE A 13 5.02 20.16 -0.11
N ARG A 14 5.31 20.40 1.17
CA ARG A 14 6.66 20.71 1.64
C ARG A 14 7.49 19.44 1.69
N HIS A 15 8.79 19.53 1.32
CA HIS A 15 9.72 18.41 1.46
C HIS A 15 9.82 17.88 2.90
N GLY A 16 10.21 16.60 3.04
CA GLY A 16 10.41 15.91 4.32
C GLY A 16 11.56 16.49 5.16
N VAL A 17 11.80 15.89 6.32
CA VAL A 17 12.80 16.35 7.29
C VAL A 17 14.21 16.24 6.70
N THR A 18 14.99 17.34 6.81
CA THR A 18 16.43 17.44 6.50
C THR A 18 17.18 17.88 7.74
N GLU A 19 18.51 17.79 7.75
CA GLU A 19 19.35 18.22 8.86
C GLU A 19 19.04 19.65 9.31
N TRP A 20 19.01 20.60 8.37
CA TRP A 20 18.77 22.00 8.71
C TRP A 20 17.30 22.34 9.00
N SER A 21 16.35 21.57 8.44
CA SER A 21 14.96 21.76 8.84
C SER A 21 14.69 21.34 10.29
N LYS A 22 15.45 20.36 10.80
CA LYS A 22 15.40 19.88 12.18
C LYS A 22 16.00 20.88 13.17
N THR A 23 17.08 21.55 12.75
CA THR A 23 17.77 22.56 13.58
C THR A 23 17.20 23.97 13.42
N GLY A 24 16.29 24.19 12.47
CA GLY A 24 15.66 25.48 12.20
C GLY A 24 16.54 26.44 11.38
N GLN A 25 17.60 25.94 10.74
CA GLN A 25 18.46 26.71 9.86
C GLN A 25 17.80 26.94 8.50
N HIS A 26 17.90 28.15 7.98
CA HIS A 26 17.39 28.49 6.65
C HIS A 26 18.17 27.79 5.55
N THR A 27 17.46 27.09 4.65
CA THR A 27 18.03 26.24 3.60
C THR A 27 17.43 26.65 2.25
N GLY A 28 18.06 27.56 1.56
CA GLY A 28 17.65 28.03 0.23
C GLY A 28 18.34 27.28 -0.89
N ARG A 29 19.60 27.67 -1.13
CA ARG A 29 20.42 27.13 -2.23
C ARG A 29 21.18 25.87 -1.84
N THR A 30 21.53 25.68 -0.59
CA THR A 30 22.18 24.48 -0.10
C THR A 30 21.29 23.26 -0.38
N ASP A 31 21.86 22.25 -1.01
CA ASP A 31 21.10 21.05 -1.42
C ASP A 31 21.38 19.90 -0.44
N LEU A 32 20.55 19.80 0.59
CA LEU A 32 20.58 18.76 1.61
C LEU A 32 19.56 17.68 1.28
N PRO A 33 19.92 16.38 1.43
CA PRO A 33 18.99 15.27 1.30
C PRO A 33 18.04 15.18 2.51
N LEU A 34 17.02 14.33 2.40
CA LEU A 34 16.21 13.92 3.53
C LEU A 34 17.05 13.10 4.52
N LEU A 35 16.74 13.22 5.81
CA LEU A 35 17.17 12.26 6.82
C LEU A 35 16.35 10.96 6.70
N ASP A 36 16.87 9.85 7.25
CA ASP A 36 16.15 8.56 7.23
C ASP A 36 14.74 8.69 7.86
N GLU A 37 14.60 9.45 8.96
CA GLU A 37 13.30 9.74 9.56
C GLU A 37 12.37 10.52 8.62
N GLY A 38 12.91 11.42 7.81
CA GLY A 38 12.17 12.19 6.82
C GLY A 38 11.70 11.32 5.64
N VAL A 39 12.49 10.32 5.26
CA VAL A 39 12.11 9.31 4.26
C VAL A 39 10.94 8.47 4.77
N HIS A 40 11.07 7.89 5.98
CA HIS A 40 10.01 7.08 6.58
C HIS A 40 8.71 7.86 6.75
N GLU A 41 8.78 9.09 7.28
CA GLU A 41 7.62 9.96 7.44
C GLU A 41 6.94 10.27 6.11
N ALA A 42 7.72 10.56 5.06
CA ALA A 42 7.17 10.86 3.73
C ALA A 42 6.48 9.64 3.09
N ILE A 43 7.02 8.43 3.26
CA ILE A 43 6.40 7.19 2.80
C ILE A 43 5.08 6.96 3.55
N GLU A 44 5.12 6.96 4.88
CA GLU A 44 3.94 6.71 5.72
C GLU A 44 2.83 7.73 5.46
N PHE A 45 3.18 9.01 5.34
CA PHE A 45 2.22 10.06 5.05
C PHE A 45 1.68 9.96 3.64
N GLY A 46 2.53 9.60 2.65
CA GLY A 46 2.13 9.30 1.29
C GLY A 46 1.11 8.16 1.22
N ASP A 47 1.33 7.07 1.95
CA ASP A 47 0.41 5.93 2.02
C ASP A 47 -0.98 6.31 2.55
N ARG A 48 -1.06 7.32 3.42
CA ARG A 48 -2.34 7.84 3.94
C ARG A 48 -3.05 8.79 2.97
N LEU A 49 -2.30 9.53 2.15
CA LEU A 49 -2.86 10.57 1.27
C LEU A 49 -3.16 10.09 -0.14
N VAL A 50 -2.38 9.13 -0.65
CA VAL A 50 -2.44 8.67 -2.04
C VAL A 50 -3.45 7.55 -2.21
N GLY A 51 -4.25 7.64 -3.25
CA GLY A 51 -5.22 6.60 -3.58
C GLY A 51 -5.81 6.77 -4.96
N TYR A 52 -6.70 5.85 -5.33
CA TYR A 52 -7.37 5.86 -6.63
C TYR A 52 -8.81 6.39 -6.57
N SER A 53 -9.40 6.48 -5.38
CA SER A 53 -10.75 7.01 -5.23
C SER A 53 -10.74 8.55 -5.14
N ASP A 54 -11.85 9.17 -5.49
CA ASP A 54 -12.07 10.62 -5.41
C ASP A 54 -11.99 11.18 -3.97
N GLN A 55 -12.08 10.30 -2.97
CA GLN A 55 -11.90 10.62 -1.55
C GLN A 55 -10.42 10.77 -1.15
N ALA A 56 -9.50 10.23 -1.93
CA ALA A 56 -8.08 10.41 -1.65
C ALA A 56 -7.64 11.87 -1.81
N VAL A 57 -6.75 12.33 -0.93
CA VAL A 57 -6.15 13.67 -1.06
C VAL A 57 -5.38 13.77 -2.37
N LEU A 58 -4.52 12.78 -2.64
CA LEU A 58 -3.81 12.61 -3.90
C LEU A 58 -4.51 11.49 -4.69
N CYS A 59 -5.59 11.85 -5.40
CA CYS A 59 -6.30 10.93 -6.26
C CYS A 59 -5.55 10.76 -7.58
N LEU A 60 -4.84 9.65 -7.74
CA LEU A 60 -3.92 9.43 -8.87
C LEU A 60 -4.57 9.66 -10.25
N PRO A 61 -5.79 9.17 -10.56
CA PRO A 61 -6.46 9.43 -11.83
C PRO A 61 -6.81 10.91 -12.06
N GLU A 62 -6.88 11.72 -11.01
CA GLU A 62 -7.22 13.14 -11.11
C GLU A 62 -6.00 14.07 -11.20
N ILE A 63 -4.78 13.56 -10.95
CA ILE A 63 -3.56 14.34 -11.10
C ILE A 63 -3.28 14.57 -12.58
N GLY A 64 -3.33 15.84 -13.01
CA GLY A 64 -3.00 16.25 -14.38
C GLY A 64 -1.57 16.72 -14.52
N TYR A 65 -1.00 17.30 -13.46
CA TYR A 65 0.34 17.90 -13.50
C TYR A 65 1.05 17.71 -12.15
N ILE A 66 2.36 17.47 -12.24
CA ILE A 66 3.24 17.38 -11.08
C ILE A 66 4.39 18.39 -11.32
N LEU A 67 4.51 19.35 -10.43
CA LEU A 67 5.59 20.32 -10.39
C LEU A 67 6.52 20.02 -9.22
N ARG A 68 7.80 20.27 -9.37
CA ARG A 68 8.74 20.22 -8.26
C ARG A 68 9.87 21.25 -8.36
N SER A 69 10.40 21.60 -7.20
CA SER A 69 11.70 22.27 -7.08
C SER A 69 12.83 21.36 -7.60
N PRO A 70 13.92 21.93 -8.13
CA PRO A 70 15.09 21.15 -8.56
C PRO A 70 15.84 20.47 -7.40
N ARG A 71 15.60 20.86 -6.13
CA ARG A 71 16.38 20.39 -4.98
C ARG A 71 16.13 18.92 -4.66
N THR A 72 17.22 18.21 -4.25
CA THR A 72 17.23 16.77 -3.93
C THR A 72 16.16 16.38 -2.92
N ARG A 73 15.96 17.17 -1.85
CA ARG A 73 14.92 16.92 -0.84
C ARG A 73 13.50 16.89 -1.39
N CYS A 74 13.22 17.69 -2.44
CA CYS A 74 11.91 17.65 -3.09
C CYS A 74 11.76 16.48 -4.06
N VAL A 75 12.87 16.05 -4.71
CA VAL A 75 12.91 14.81 -5.50
C VAL A 75 12.60 13.60 -4.62
N GLN A 76 13.35 13.46 -3.52
CA GLN A 76 13.19 12.35 -2.59
C GLN A 76 11.80 12.30 -1.96
N THR A 77 11.24 13.45 -1.55
CA THR A 77 9.86 13.51 -1.01
C THR A 77 8.83 13.07 -2.05
N LEU A 78 8.97 13.52 -3.30
CA LEU A 78 8.10 13.10 -4.39
C LEU A 78 8.20 11.59 -4.61
N GLU A 79 9.40 11.02 -4.62
CA GLU A 79 9.62 9.58 -4.81
C GLU A 79 9.09 8.77 -3.63
N CYS A 80 9.26 9.25 -2.41
CA CYS A 80 8.68 8.64 -1.21
C CYS A 80 7.15 8.61 -1.23
N MET A 81 6.48 9.61 -1.80
CA MET A 81 5.02 9.69 -1.80
C MET A 81 4.38 9.08 -3.04
N LEU A 82 4.99 9.25 -4.22
CA LEU A 82 4.40 8.87 -5.51
C LEU A 82 5.19 7.80 -6.27
N GLY A 83 6.29 7.30 -5.70
CA GLY A 83 7.17 6.32 -6.33
C GLY A 83 8.24 6.94 -7.24
N THR A 84 9.16 6.10 -7.72
CA THR A 84 10.22 6.48 -8.69
C THR A 84 9.63 6.90 -10.03
N GLU A 85 10.45 7.48 -10.91
CA GLU A 85 10.00 7.85 -12.26
C GLU A 85 9.47 6.64 -13.04
N GLU A 86 10.14 5.49 -12.92
CA GLU A 86 9.71 4.25 -13.58
C GLU A 86 8.35 3.78 -13.05
N GLN A 87 8.17 3.76 -11.72
CA GLN A 87 6.89 3.40 -11.10
C GLN A 87 5.76 4.36 -11.49
N ARG A 88 6.03 5.68 -11.53
CA ARG A 88 5.03 6.66 -11.98
C ARG A 88 4.65 6.46 -13.45
N LYS A 89 5.60 6.13 -14.32
CA LYS A 89 5.30 5.78 -15.74
C LYS A 89 4.43 4.54 -15.82
N MET A 90 4.74 3.50 -15.06
CA MET A 90 3.92 2.28 -14.98
C MET A 90 2.48 2.57 -14.51
N MET A 91 2.32 3.55 -13.59
CA MET A 91 1.01 3.99 -13.11
C MET A 91 0.28 4.94 -14.06
N GLY A 92 0.84 5.26 -15.24
CA GLY A 92 0.24 6.20 -16.17
C GLY A 92 0.14 7.65 -15.65
N MET A 93 0.99 8.01 -14.68
CA MET A 93 1.00 9.35 -14.09
C MET A 93 1.63 10.38 -15.06
N PRO A 94 1.27 11.67 -14.96
CA PRO A 94 1.88 12.71 -15.76
C PRO A 94 3.39 12.85 -15.46
N ASN A 95 4.14 13.29 -16.47
CA ASN A 95 5.55 13.61 -16.29
C ASN A 95 5.74 14.74 -15.28
N VAL A 96 6.80 14.64 -14.48
CA VAL A 96 7.17 15.68 -13.53
C VAL A 96 7.85 16.84 -14.23
N GLN A 97 7.35 18.05 -14.04
CA GLN A 97 7.99 19.28 -14.52
C GLN A 97 8.83 19.89 -13.41
N VAL A 98 10.10 20.10 -13.70
CA VAL A 98 11.05 20.76 -12.81
C VAL A 98 11.00 22.26 -13.06
N LEU A 99 10.61 23.03 -12.06
CA LEU A 99 10.56 24.49 -12.16
C LEU A 99 11.47 25.14 -11.11
N ASP A 100 12.41 25.94 -11.55
CA ASP A 100 13.27 26.71 -10.65
C ASP A 100 12.45 27.74 -9.83
N ASP A 101 11.36 28.25 -10.39
CA ASP A 101 10.41 29.11 -9.66
C ASP A 101 9.79 28.43 -8.41
N CYS A 102 9.83 27.09 -8.31
CA CYS A 102 9.37 26.34 -7.13
C CYS A 102 10.47 26.16 -6.05
N ARG A 103 11.68 26.76 -6.23
CA ARG A 103 12.74 26.70 -5.22
C ARG A 103 12.36 27.44 -3.93
N GLU A 104 13.10 27.16 -2.85
CA GLU A 104 12.95 27.90 -1.59
C GLU A 104 13.40 29.36 -1.75
N TRP A 105 13.07 30.20 -0.80
CA TRP A 105 13.61 31.55 -0.67
C TRP A 105 15.12 31.51 -0.73
N ASP A 106 15.74 32.41 -1.50
CA ASP A 106 17.18 32.57 -1.49
C ASP A 106 17.58 33.39 -0.26
N TYR A 107 18.17 32.71 0.72
CA TYR A 107 18.47 33.38 1.99
C TYR A 107 19.72 34.24 1.94
N GLY A 108 20.50 34.23 0.85
CA GLY A 108 21.67 35.10 0.70
C GLY A 108 22.63 35.00 1.88
N GLN A 109 22.94 36.11 2.52
CA GLN A 109 23.80 36.14 3.71
C GLN A 109 23.26 35.34 4.91
N TYR A 110 21.98 35.02 4.94
CA TYR A 110 21.34 34.28 6.03
C TYR A 110 21.24 32.79 5.78
N GLU A 111 21.81 32.27 4.68
CA GLU A 111 21.88 30.85 4.40
C GLU A 111 22.56 30.10 5.55
N GLY A 112 21.98 29.02 6.06
CA GLY A 112 22.49 28.22 7.17
C GLY A 112 22.30 28.86 8.57
N GLN A 113 21.72 30.05 8.69
CA GLN A 113 21.43 30.69 9.97
C GLN A 113 20.01 30.39 10.44
N THR A 114 19.79 30.39 11.75
CA THR A 114 18.44 30.35 12.35
C THR A 114 17.84 31.75 12.44
N THR A 115 16.50 31.83 12.46
CA THR A 115 15.81 33.12 12.68
C THR A 115 16.26 33.81 13.99
N GLU A 116 16.55 33.05 15.04
CA GLU A 116 17.04 33.58 16.31
C GLU A 116 18.41 34.23 16.13
N CYS A 117 19.33 33.58 15.41
CA CYS A 117 20.66 34.13 15.13
C CYS A 117 20.57 35.45 14.35
N ILE A 118 19.76 35.49 13.30
CA ILE A 118 19.55 36.69 12.47
C ILE A 118 18.99 37.84 13.31
N ARG A 119 18.03 37.56 14.19
CA ARG A 119 17.40 38.58 15.02
C ARG A 119 18.33 39.17 16.09
N LYS A 120 19.43 38.53 16.46
CA LYS A 120 20.47 39.11 17.30
C LYS A 120 21.16 40.31 16.64
N SER A 121 21.37 40.23 15.34
CA SER A 121 21.96 41.34 14.54
C SER A 121 20.91 42.27 13.93
N ARG A 122 19.70 41.78 13.69
CA ARG A 122 18.60 42.52 13.06
C ARG A 122 17.27 42.31 13.83
N PRO A 123 17.06 42.99 14.94
CA PRO A 123 15.84 42.82 15.73
C PRO A 123 14.58 43.04 14.90
N GLY A 124 13.58 42.16 15.10
CA GLY A 124 12.31 42.22 14.36
C GLY A 124 12.36 41.69 12.93
N TRP A 125 13.49 41.17 12.45
CA TRP A 125 13.57 40.62 11.10
C TRP A 125 12.53 39.52 10.89
N ASN A 126 11.86 39.62 9.72
CA ASN A 126 10.93 38.64 9.19
C ASN A 126 11.14 38.56 7.69
N VAL A 127 11.33 37.36 7.15
CA VAL A 127 11.66 37.16 5.72
C VAL A 127 10.58 37.69 4.79
N PHE A 128 9.30 37.57 5.13
CA PHE A 128 8.17 38.04 4.31
C PHE A 128 8.05 39.57 4.21
N GLU A 129 8.68 40.29 5.13
CA GLU A 129 8.63 41.77 5.19
C GLU A 129 9.95 42.42 4.75
N HIS A 130 11.07 41.76 5.04
CA HIS A 130 12.39 42.37 4.87
C HIS A 130 13.24 41.73 3.79
N GLY A 131 12.84 40.51 3.33
CA GLY A 131 13.68 39.73 2.43
C GLY A 131 15.04 39.38 3.02
N THR A 132 15.97 39.06 2.15
CA THR A 132 17.32 38.63 2.50
C THR A 132 18.37 39.38 1.68
N PRO A 133 19.46 39.87 2.30
CA PRO A 133 20.53 40.56 1.56
C PRO A 133 21.41 39.56 0.81
N SER A 134 22.10 40.06 -0.22
CA SER A 134 23.16 39.34 -0.91
C SER A 134 24.28 38.98 0.05
N HIS A 135 24.88 37.80 -0.14
CA HIS A 135 26.07 37.43 0.59
C HIS A 135 27.27 38.27 0.17
N GLU A 136 28.03 38.79 1.14
CA GLU A 136 29.11 39.77 0.88
C GLU A 136 30.22 39.20 0.00
N THR A 137 30.54 37.92 0.12
CA THR A 137 31.70 37.28 -0.58
C THR A 137 31.31 36.14 -1.49
N ASN A 138 30.05 35.72 -1.49
CA ASN A 138 29.58 34.59 -2.32
C ASN A 138 28.51 35.07 -3.31
N PRO A 139 28.84 35.28 -4.61
CA PRO A 139 27.90 35.75 -5.63
C PRO A 139 26.80 34.71 -5.93
N ASP A 140 26.98 33.45 -5.59
CA ASP A 140 25.96 32.38 -5.75
C ASP A 140 24.83 32.49 -4.73
N LEU A 141 24.93 33.39 -3.76
CA LEU A 141 23.93 33.68 -2.73
C LEU A 141 23.48 35.14 -2.82
N PRO A 142 22.76 35.53 -3.88
CA PRO A 142 22.37 36.95 -4.11
C PRO A 142 21.28 37.41 -3.13
N GLY A 143 20.65 36.52 -2.39
CA GLY A 143 19.45 36.85 -1.59
C GLY A 143 18.22 37.06 -2.45
N GLU A 144 17.08 37.30 -1.83
CA GLU A 144 15.80 37.48 -2.54
C GLU A 144 14.90 38.46 -1.77
N SER A 145 14.33 39.44 -2.50
CA SER A 145 13.39 40.37 -1.91
C SER A 145 11.97 39.81 -1.83
N PRO A 146 11.08 40.39 -1.01
CA PRO A 146 9.65 40.04 -0.97
C PRO A 146 8.96 40.19 -2.34
N GLU A 147 9.37 41.15 -3.15
CA GLU A 147 8.82 41.37 -4.49
C GLU A 147 9.25 40.26 -5.44
N GLN A 148 10.53 39.90 -5.46
CA GLN A 148 11.10 38.86 -6.32
C GLN A 148 10.46 37.51 -6.09
N ILE A 149 10.30 37.06 -4.81
CA ILE A 149 9.64 35.80 -4.52
C ILE A 149 8.16 35.83 -4.88
N SER A 150 7.49 36.98 -4.70
CA SER A 150 6.08 37.13 -5.09
C SER A 150 5.91 37.03 -6.61
N GLU A 151 6.77 37.65 -7.40
CA GLU A 151 6.73 37.60 -8.86
C GLU A 151 6.91 36.17 -9.40
N ARG A 152 7.86 35.39 -8.85
CA ARG A 152 8.01 33.99 -9.28
C ARG A 152 6.88 33.10 -8.82
N ALA A 153 6.34 33.32 -7.62
CA ALA A 153 5.14 32.62 -7.17
C ALA A 153 3.91 32.94 -8.05
N ASP A 154 3.77 34.20 -8.49
CA ASP A 154 2.69 34.59 -9.41
C ASP A 154 2.81 33.91 -10.77
N ARG A 155 4.04 33.69 -11.29
CA ARG A 155 4.24 32.89 -12.53
C ARG A 155 3.76 31.45 -12.33
N VAL A 156 4.08 30.82 -11.19
CA VAL A 156 3.62 29.46 -10.87
C VAL A 156 2.09 29.41 -10.71
N VAL A 157 1.50 30.38 -10.00
CA VAL A 157 0.03 30.48 -9.82
C VAL A 157 -0.67 30.66 -11.18
N LYS A 158 -0.13 31.50 -12.06
CA LYS A 158 -0.69 31.71 -13.41
C LYS A 158 -0.73 30.37 -14.17
N LEU A 159 0.38 29.66 -14.22
CA LEU A 159 0.50 28.35 -14.88
C LEU A 159 -0.52 27.34 -14.33
N ILE A 160 -0.64 27.24 -13.00
CA ILE A 160 -1.60 26.36 -12.34
C ILE A 160 -3.04 26.71 -12.72
N ARG A 161 -3.39 28.01 -12.71
CA ARG A 161 -4.75 28.44 -13.05
C ARG A 161 -5.10 28.18 -14.53
N GLU A 162 -4.16 28.36 -15.44
CA GLU A 162 -4.32 27.99 -16.85
C GLU A 162 -4.61 26.50 -17.00
N TRP A 163 -3.89 25.62 -16.30
CA TRP A 163 -4.14 24.19 -16.32
C TRP A 163 -5.48 23.81 -15.68
N HIS A 164 -5.83 24.43 -14.55
CA HIS A 164 -7.14 24.21 -13.92
C HIS A 164 -8.30 24.57 -14.85
N GLN A 165 -8.17 25.65 -15.63
CA GLN A 165 -9.19 26.08 -16.58
C GLN A 165 -9.30 25.16 -17.79
N THR A 166 -8.17 24.65 -18.29
CA THR A 166 -8.12 23.85 -19.53
C THR A 166 -8.41 22.38 -19.29
N THR A 167 -7.78 21.75 -18.30
CA THR A 167 -7.86 20.30 -18.10
C THR A 167 -8.84 19.86 -17.00
N LYS A 168 -9.18 20.75 -16.07
CA LYS A 168 -10.00 20.44 -14.88
C LYS A 168 -9.38 19.36 -13.98
N LYS A 169 -8.05 19.16 -14.04
CA LYS A 169 -7.29 18.17 -13.27
C LYS A 169 -6.53 18.83 -12.12
N ASP A 170 -6.23 18.05 -11.09
CA ASP A 170 -5.43 18.47 -9.95
C ASP A 170 -3.97 18.76 -10.36
N VAL A 171 -3.35 19.73 -9.70
CA VAL A 171 -1.93 20.07 -9.82
C VAL A 171 -1.27 19.81 -8.46
N VAL A 172 -0.19 19.04 -8.47
CA VAL A 172 0.60 18.74 -7.25
C VAL A 172 1.95 19.47 -7.35
N VAL A 173 2.35 20.16 -6.28
CA VAL A 173 3.60 20.94 -6.24
C VAL A 173 4.45 20.47 -5.04
N PHE A 174 5.64 19.91 -5.30
CA PHE A 174 6.62 19.57 -4.28
C PHE A 174 7.62 20.71 -4.12
N THR A 175 7.63 21.36 -2.97
CA THR A 175 8.40 22.56 -2.73
C THR A 175 8.87 22.70 -1.26
N HIS A 176 9.03 23.90 -0.75
CA HIS A 176 9.73 24.22 0.49
C HIS A 176 8.85 25.01 1.45
N GLY A 177 9.34 25.24 2.67
CA GLY A 177 8.57 25.85 3.76
C GLY A 177 8.06 27.25 3.45
N HIS A 178 8.96 28.22 3.26
CA HIS A 178 8.54 29.61 3.02
C HIS A 178 7.93 29.80 1.64
N PHE A 179 8.46 29.14 0.62
CA PHE A 179 7.85 29.22 -0.72
C PHE A 179 6.42 28.64 -0.73
N SER A 180 6.14 27.57 -0.02
CA SER A 180 4.76 27.05 0.12
C SER A 180 3.82 28.12 0.67
N ASN A 181 4.25 28.82 1.71
CA ASN A 181 3.44 29.88 2.32
C ASN A 181 3.16 31.03 1.35
N VAL A 182 4.18 31.41 0.57
CA VAL A 182 4.03 32.44 -0.47
C VAL A 182 3.09 31.95 -1.57
N LEU A 183 3.31 30.73 -2.09
CA LEU A 183 2.48 30.14 -3.14
C LEU A 183 1.00 30.04 -2.74
N ILE A 184 0.73 29.57 -1.50
CA ILE A 184 -0.62 29.52 -0.94
C ILE A 184 -1.22 30.93 -0.85
N GLY A 185 -0.50 31.89 -0.29
CA GLY A 185 -0.96 33.27 -0.17
C GLY A 185 -1.28 33.89 -1.53
N ARG A 186 -0.39 33.74 -2.53
CA ARG A 186 -0.60 34.26 -3.90
C ARG A 186 -1.75 33.57 -4.62
N PHE A 187 -1.90 32.26 -4.46
CA PHE A 187 -3.06 31.54 -5.00
C PHE A 187 -4.38 32.06 -4.42
N LEU A 188 -4.42 32.34 -3.10
CA LEU A 188 -5.58 32.88 -2.40
C LEU A 188 -5.78 34.40 -2.61
N ARG A 189 -4.93 35.04 -3.41
CA ARG A 189 -4.92 36.52 -3.66
C ARG A 189 -4.70 37.36 -2.38
N LEU A 190 -3.98 36.78 -1.40
CA LEU A 190 -3.63 37.47 -0.16
C LEU A 190 -2.34 38.31 -0.33
N PRO A 191 -2.20 39.41 0.40
CA PRO A 191 -0.94 40.15 0.50
C PRO A 191 0.17 39.24 1.05
N LEU A 192 1.41 39.40 0.59
CA LEU A 192 2.55 38.60 1.04
C LEU A 192 2.72 38.62 2.57
N SER A 193 2.47 39.76 3.21
CA SER A 193 2.51 39.91 4.68
C SER A 193 1.58 38.95 5.43
N MET A 194 0.53 38.44 4.79
CA MET A 194 -0.38 37.44 5.36
C MET A 194 0.20 36.03 5.27
N SER A 195 1.17 35.77 4.41
CA SER A 195 1.79 34.43 4.27
C SER A 195 2.57 33.99 5.51
N LYS A 196 2.97 34.94 6.38
CA LYS A 196 3.67 34.65 7.65
C LYS A 196 2.82 33.90 8.69
N VAL A 197 1.49 33.90 8.56
CA VAL A 197 0.59 33.19 9.49
C VAL A 197 0.39 31.72 9.11
N LEU A 198 0.84 31.33 7.91
CA LEU A 198 0.82 29.95 7.45
C LEU A 198 2.08 29.23 7.95
N VAL A 199 1.91 28.01 8.44
CA VAL A 199 3.04 27.18 8.86
C VAL A 199 2.88 25.80 8.23
N MET A 200 3.79 25.44 7.35
CA MET A 200 3.87 24.11 6.75
C MET A 200 4.94 23.31 7.48
N SER A 201 4.55 22.24 8.18
CA SER A 201 5.50 21.25 8.73
C SER A 201 6.28 20.55 7.60
N ALA A 202 7.36 19.84 7.93
CA ALA A 202 7.99 18.93 6.98
C ALA A 202 6.95 17.91 6.50
N THR A 203 6.99 17.53 5.24
CA THR A 203 5.99 16.69 4.55
C THR A 203 4.55 17.26 4.57
N GLY A 204 4.30 18.37 5.28
CA GLY A 204 2.97 19.00 5.38
C GLY A 204 2.38 19.29 4.01
N THR A 205 1.06 19.14 3.91
CA THR A 205 0.30 19.21 2.65
C THR A 205 -0.84 20.21 2.79
N ALA A 206 -0.87 21.22 1.91
CA ALA A 206 -1.98 22.17 1.79
C ALA A 206 -2.84 21.81 0.57
N ILE A 207 -4.15 21.86 0.74
CA ILE A 207 -5.13 21.57 -0.32
C ILE A 207 -5.93 22.82 -0.58
N LEU A 208 -5.84 23.34 -1.81
CA LEU A 208 -6.56 24.53 -2.27
C LEU A 208 -7.49 24.17 -3.42
N SER A 209 -8.56 24.91 -3.59
CA SER A 209 -9.51 24.75 -4.68
C SER A 209 -10.28 26.05 -4.89
N TYR A 210 -11.50 25.95 -5.40
CA TYR A 210 -12.38 27.09 -5.69
C TYR A 210 -13.78 26.81 -5.18
N THR A 211 -14.49 27.85 -4.71
CA THR A 211 -15.91 27.77 -4.31
C THR A 211 -16.85 28.18 -5.46
N HIS A 212 -18.13 27.92 -5.27
CA HIS A 212 -19.23 28.32 -6.18
C HIS A 212 -19.02 27.99 -7.66
N HIS A 213 -18.19 26.97 -7.96
CA HIS A 213 -17.84 26.54 -9.32
C HIS A 213 -17.22 27.65 -10.21
N THR A 214 -16.59 28.66 -9.60
CA THR A 214 -15.87 29.74 -10.29
C THR A 214 -14.37 29.73 -9.93
N PHE A 215 -13.50 30.02 -10.91
CA PHE A 215 -12.06 30.17 -10.69
C PHE A 215 -11.68 31.51 -10.02
N ASP A 216 -12.65 32.38 -9.78
CA ASP A 216 -12.44 33.69 -9.17
C ASP A 216 -12.41 33.64 -7.63
N GLU A 217 -12.88 32.56 -7.04
CA GLU A 217 -13.00 32.40 -5.60
C GLU A 217 -12.12 31.25 -5.06
N PRO A 218 -10.77 31.45 -5.02
CA PRO A 218 -9.85 30.46 -4.50
C PRO A 218 -9.98 30.32 -2.97
N VAL A 219 -9.91 29.08 -2.48
CA VAL A 219 -10.04 28.74 -1.04
C VAL A 219 -8.99 27.73 -0.61
N LEU A 220 -8.59 27.80 0.66
CA LEU A 220 -7.85 26.75 1.35
C LEU A 220 -8.86 25.81 2.00
N ILE A 221 -8.88 24.54 1.57
CA ILE A 221 -9.83 23.53 2.04
C ILE A 221 -9.23 22.57 3.07
N GLY A 222 -7.92 22.50 3.15
CA GLY A 222 -7.24 21.63 4.12
C GLY A 222 -5.76 21.95 4.31
N LEU A 223 -5.29 21.74 5.54
CA LEU A 223 -3.86 21.77 5.89
C LEU A 223 -3.57 20.54 6.73
N LEU A 224 -2.77 19.62 6.19
CA LEU A 224 -2.47 18.32 6.78
C LEU A 224 -0.99 18.28 7.18
N SER A 225 -0.70 17.66 8.34
CA SER A 225 0.66 17.47 8.84
C SER A 225 0.88 16.01 9.25
N PRO A 226 2.08 15.44 9.04
CA PRO A 226 2.46 14.20 9.68
C PRO A 226 2.32 14.35 11.21
N GLY A 227 1.92 13.30 11.90
CA GLY A 227 1.73 13.34 13.36
C GLY A 227 0.47 14.07 13.85
N PHE A 228 -0.29 14.73 12.97
CA PHE A 228 -1.65 15.16 13.33
C PHE A 228 -2.55 13.93 13.28
N ASP A 229 -3.01 13.47 14.44
CA ASP A 229 -3.93 12.34 14.53
C ASP A 229 -5.28 12.73 13.91
N MET A 230 -5.52 12.26 12.70
CA MET A 230 -6.77 12.49 11.97
C MET A 230 -7.98 11.78 12.61
N GLN A 231 -7.76 11.01 13.70
CA GLN A 231 -8.84 10.32 14.42
C GLN A 231 -9.66 11.25 15.34
N THR A 232 -9.16 12.43 15.68
CA THR A 232 -9.84 13.36 16.59
C THR A 232 -10.49 14.57 15.92
N GLY A 233 -10.21 14.82 14.65
CA GLY A 233 -10.87 15.86 13.87
C GLY A 233 -11.89 15.24 12.92
N SER A 234 -13.13 15.69 12.98
CA SER A 234 -14.24 15.26 12.12
C SER A 234 -14.05 15.63 10.62
N SER A 235 -12.95 15.22 10.03
CA SER A 235 -12.76 15.13 8.58
C SER A 235 -12.83 13.67 8.16
N PRO A 236 -13.53 13.33 7.11
CA PRO A 236 -13.63 11.96 6.65
C PRO A 236 -12.30 11.54 6.00
N VAL A 237 -11.28 11.22 6.80
CA VAL A 237 -10.35 10.21 6.38
C VAL A 237 -11.17 8.96 6.30
N SER A 238 -11.30 8.50 5.09
CA SER A 238 -12.01 7.31 4.69
C SER A 238 -12.19 6.33 5.86
N THR A 239 -13.31 6.40 6.56
CA THR A 239 -13.92 5.25 7.20
C THR A 239 -14.40 4.33 6.06
N LYS A 240 -13.47 3.89 5.20
CA LYS A 240 -13.75 2.84 4.25
C LYS A 240 -14.00 1.60 5.09
N SER A 241 -15.27 1.37 5.43
CA SER A 241 -15.69 0.28 6.32
C SER A 241 -15.52 -1.10 5.67
N HIS A 242 -15.30 -1.18 4.37
CA HIS A 242 -15.18 -2.44 3.66
C HIS A 242 -13.77 -3.03 3.78
N GLU A 243 -13.67 -4.27 4.22
CA GLU A 243 -12.40 -4.95 4.53
C GLU A 243 -11.50 -5.17 3.30
N GLU A 244 -12.04 -5.16 2.09
CA GLU A 244 -11.29 -5.30 0.84
C GLU A 244 -10.32 -4.13 0.60
N TYR A 245 -10.55 -2.97 1.19
CA TYR A 245 -9.63 -1.83 1.04
C TYR A 245 -8.24 -2.11 1.58
N GLN A 246 -8.08 -2.98 2.60
CA GLN A 246 -6.77 -3.40 3.10
C GLN A 246 -5.92 -4.02 1.98
N TYR A 247 -6.54 -4.86 1.14
CA TYR A 247 -5.88 -5.47 -0.02
C TYR A 247 -5.57 -4.42 -1.10
N LEU A 248 -6.52 -3.55 -1.43
CA LEU A 248 -6.32 -2.50 -2.45
C LEU A 248 -5.21 -1.52 -2.05
N GLU A 249 -5.18 -1.10 -0.79
CA GLU A 249 -4.12 -0.24 -0.25
C GLU A 249 -2.73 -0.92 -0.34
N LEU A 250 -2.66 -2.20 0.00
CA LEU A 250 -1.41 -2.96 -0.11
C LEU A 250 -0.92 -3.07 -1.56
N VAL A 251 -1.81 -3.38 -2.51
CA VAL A 251 -1.49 -3.40 -3.94
C VAL A 251 -0.96 -2.04 -4.40
N SER A 252 -1.65 -0.96 -4.05
CA SER A 252 -1.23 0.40 -4.38
C SER A 252 0.14 0.75 -3.79
N SER A 253 0.38 0.41 -2.52
CA SER A 253 1.67 0.66 -1.85
C SER A 253 2.82 -0.10 -2.51
N ILE A 254 2.62 -1.38 -2.85
CA ILE A 254 3.65 -2.18 -3.51
C ILE A 254 3.96 -1.65 -4.90
N ILE A 255 2.97 -1.30 -5.71
CA ILE A 255 3.21 -0.72 -7.04
C ILE A 255 4.01 0.58 -6.94
N ARG A 256 3.80 1.40 -5.90
CA ARG A 256 4.48 2.70 -5.72
C ARG A 256 5.88 2.58 -5.10
N HIS A 257 6.06 1.66 -4.15
CA HIS A 257 7.26 1.65 -3.29
C HIS A 257 8.00 0.32 -3.29
N GLY A 258 7.47 -0.73 -3.94
CA GLY A 258 8.12 -2.02 -3.99
C GLY A 258 9.41 -2.00 -4.82
N GLU A 259 10.33 -2.90 -4.50
CA GLU A 259 11.56 -3.12 -5.25
C GLU A 259 11.26 -3.88 -6.55
N ILE A 260 11.76 -3.36 -7.68
CA ILE A 260 11.66 -4.07 -8.98
C ILE A 260 12.70 -5.18 -9.00
N ARG A 261 12.26 -6.42 -9.16
CA ARG A 261 13.11 -7.62 -9.07
C ARG A 261 12.90 -8.55 -10.26
N LYS A 262 13.98 -9.23 -10.64
CA LYS A 262 13.88 -10.39 -11.53
C LYS A 262 13.33 -11.58 -10.76
N ASP A 263 12.45 -12.36 -11.37
CA ASP A 263 11.92 -13.58 -10.82
C ASP A 263 12.24 -14.80 -11.68
N ARG A 264 11.94 -16.01 -11.19
CA ARG A 264 12.21 -17.27 -11.91
C ARG A 264 11.38 -17.46 -13.17
N THR A 265 10.26 -16.74 -13.33
CA THR A 265 9.40 -16.84 -14.53
C THR A 265 9.93 -16.00 -15.68
N GLY A 266 10.76 -14.99 -15.40
CA GLY A 266 11.28 -14.04 -16.36
C GLY A 266 10.37 -12.83 -16.60
N THR A 267 9.18 -12.79 -15.99
CA THR A 267 8.23 -11.66 -16.08
C THR A 267 8.74 -10.43 -15.31
N GLY A 268 9.37 -10.68 -14.16
CA GLY A 268 9.75 -9.64 -13.17
C GLY A 268 8.60 -9.28 -12.24
N THR A 269 8.95 -8.75 -11.07
CA THR A 269 8.00 -8.37 -10.02
C THR A 269 8.36 -7.02 -9.41
N ILE A 270 7.35 -6.35 -8.84
CA ILE A 270 7.52 -5.28 -7.86
C ILE A 270 7.18 -5.91 -6.51
N ALA A 271 8.11 -5.92 -5.55
CA ALA A 271 7.96 -6.67 -4.31
C ALA A 271 8.27 -5.84 -3.06
N ASN A 272 7.57 -6.16 -1.96
CA ASN A 272 7.88 -5.68 -0.62
C ASN A 272 7.94 -6.88 0.33
N PHE A 273 9.04 -7.01 1.07
CA PHE A 273 9.20 -8.11 2.03
C PHE A 273 8.60 -7.73 3.39
N ALA A 274 7.79 -8.64 3.95
CA ALA A 274 7.13 -8.49 5.24
C ALA A 274 6.40 -7.14 5.38
N PRO A 275 5.40 -6.85 4.53
CA PRO A 275 4.67 -5.59 4.60
C PRO A 275 4.08 -5.41 6.02
N PRO A 276 4.02 -4.18 6.55
CA PRO A 276 3.73 -3.92 7.96
C PRO A 276 2.30 -4.29 8.38
N LYS A 277 1.41 -4.51 7.41
CA LYS A 277 -0.01 -4.80 7.67
C LYS A 277 -0.32 -6.28 7.46
N THR A 278 -0.95 -6.90 8.47
CA THR A 278 -1.67 -8.16 8.35
C THR A 278 -3.06 -7.86 7.79
N LEU A 279 -3.47 -8.55 6.73
CA LEU A 279 -4.84 -8.44 6.22
C LEU A 279 -5.77 -9.27 7.10
N LYS A 280 -6.88 -8.66 7.55
CA LYS A 280 -7.85 -9.30 8.45
C LYS A 280 -9.26 -9.21 7.89
N PHE A 281 -9.97 -10.33 7.93
CA PHE A 281 -11.31 -10.45 7.38
C PHE A 281 -12.27 -11.06 8.40
N ASN A 282 -13.42 -10.45 8.58
CA ASN A 282 -14.49 -10.94 9.45
C ASN A 282 -15.28 -12.06 8.75
N LEU A 283 -15.42 -13.20 9.43
CA LEU A 283 -16.16 -14.36 8.93
C LEU A 283 -17.50 -14.55 9.64
N THR A 284 -17.83 -13.73 10.65
CA THR A 284 -19.06 -13.92 11.44
C THR A 284 -20.31 -13.79 10.58
N GLY A 285 -21.37 -14.53 10.96
CA GLY A 285 -22.63 -14.53 10.21
C GLY A 285 -22.54 -15.23 8.86
N GLY A 286 -21.53 -16.10 8.66
CA GLY A 286 -21.34 -16.85 7.41
C GLY A 286 -20.71 -16.03 6.27
N LYS A 287 -20.08 -14.90 6.56
CA LYS A 287 -19.39 -14.08 5.56
C LYS A 287 -18.20 -14.83 4.97
N LEU A 288 -18.06 -14.77 3.64
CA LEU A 288 -16.91 -15.24 2.90
C LEU A 288 -16.26 -14.06 2.17
N PRO A 289 -15.01 -13.67 2.49
CA PRO A 289 -14.35 -12.52 1.89
C PRO A 289 -13.88 -12.83 0.46
N LEU A 290 -14.80 -12.80 -0.48
CA LEU A 290 -14.51 -12.79 -1.91
C LEU A 290 -14.27 -11.33 -2.33
N LEU A 291 -13.13 -11.05 -2.97
CA LEU A 291 -12.91 -9.72 -3.52
C LEU A 291 -13.99 -9.37 -4.55
N THR A 292 -14.57 -8.18 -4.42
CA THR A 292 -15.68 -7.71 -5.26
C THR A 292 -15.23 -6.76 -6.36
N THR A 293 -14.04 -6.18 -6.22
CA THR A 293 -13.41 -5.31 -7.23
C THR A 293 -12.86 -6.08 -8.42
N LYS A 294 -12.75 -7.41 -8.30
CA LYS A 294 -12.43 -8.35 -9.38
C LYS A 294 -13.31 -9.60 -9.31
N ARG A 295 -13.38 -10.34 -10.40
CA ARG A 295 -14.04 -11.65 -10.39
C ARG A 295 -13.09 -12.71 -9.85
N VAL A 296 -13.41 -13.30 -8.68
CA VAL A 296 -12.73 -14.46 -8.13
C VAL A 296 -13.42 -15.75 -8.64
N PHE A 297 -12.63 -16.70 -9.13
CA PHE A 297 -13.15 -18.01 -9.62
C PHE A 297 -13.49 -18.92 -8.42
N PHE A 298 -14.62 -18.67 -7.77
CA PHE A 298 -15.03 -19.35 -6.53
C PHE A 298 -15.12 -20.87 -6.68
N ARG A 299 -15.61 -21.39 -7.81
CA ARG A 299 -15.64 -22.84 -8.06
C ARG A 299 -14.24 -23.45 -7.99
N GLY A 300 -13.23 -22.80 -8.57
CA GLY A 300 -11.84 -23.23 -8.46
C GLY A 300 -11.34 -23.23 -7.02
N VAL A 301 -11.67 -22.21 -6.22
CA VAL A 301 -11.35 -22.14 -4.78
C VAL A 301 -11.94 -23.36 -4.05
N LEU A 302 -13.20 -23.65 -4.24
CA LEU A 302 -13.89 -24.76 -3.56
C LEU A 302 -13.32 -26.12 -3.95
N GLU A 303 -13.17 -26.39 -5.24
CA GLU A 303 -12.69 -27.68 -5.75
C GLU A 303 -11.23 -27.95 -5.33
N GLU A 304 -10.36 -26.93 -5.40
CA GLU A 304 -8.97 -27.04 -4.92
C GLU A 304 -8.91 -27.32 -3.40
N LEU A 305 -9.70 -26.60 -2.61
CA LEU A 305 -9.74 -26.83 -1.16
C LEU A 305 -10.21 -28.25 -0.82
N LEU A 306 -11.26 -28.74 -1.48
CA LEU A 306 -11.73 -30.11 -1.29
C LEU A 306 -10.68 -31.14 -1.74
N TRP A 307 -9.94 -30.84 -2.80
CA TRP A 307 -8.83 -31.66 -3.26
C TRP A 307 -7.68 -31.70 -2.24
N PHE A 308 -7.30 -30.58 -1.61
CA PHE A 308 -6.34 -30.55 -0.50
C PHE A 308 -6.84 -31.37 0.70
N ILE A 309 -8.10 -31.18 1.10
CA ILE A 309 -8.72 -31.92 2.23
C ILE A 309 -8.71 -33.44 1.99
N SER A 310 -8.86 -33.86 0.74
CA SER A 310 -8.81 -35.28 0.37
C SER A 310 -7.41 -35.91 0.45
N GLY A 311 -6.35 -35.09 0.58
CA GLY A 311 -4.96 -35.57 0.55
C GLY A 311 -4.45 -35.91 -0.85
N SER A 312 -5.23 -35.67 -1.90
CA SER A 312 -4.87 -35.98 -3.27
C SER A 312 -3.73 -35.09 -3.78
N THR A 313 -2.89 -35.66 -4.62
CA THR A 313 -1.78 -35.00 -5.34
C THR A 313 -1.92 -35.07 -6.85
N ASP A 314 -3.02 -35.65 -7.33
CA ASP A 314 -3.33 -35.80 -8.75
C ASP A 314 -4.10 -34.60 -9.28
N ALA A 315 -3.43 -33.73 -10.06
CA ALA A 315 -4.02 -32.54 -10.66
C ALA A 315 -5.13 -32.90 -11.69
N LYS A 316 -5.09 -34.10 -12.31
CA LYS A 316 -6.13 -34.51 -13.26
C LYS A 316 -7.51 -34.56 -12.64
N ARG A 317 -7.62 -34.84 -11.33
CA ARG A 317 -8.91 -34.80 -10.62
C ARG A 317 -9.55 -33.40 -10.60
N LEU A 318 -8.75 -32.35 -10.70
CA LEU A 318 -9.24 -30.98 -10.84
C LEU A 318 -9.62 -30.69 -12.30
N SER A 319 -8.77 -31.09 -13.25
CA SER A 319 -9.05 -30.92 -14.69
C SER A 319 -10.32 -31.65 -15.12
N ASP A 320 -10.59 -32.86 -14.59
CA ASP A 320 -11.81 -33.62 -14.81
C ASP A 320 -13.09 -32.90 -14.32
N ARG A 321 -12.90 -31.90 -13.44
CA ARG A 321 -13.95 -31.03 -12.93
C ARG A 321 -13.92 -29.63 -13.53
N ASP A 322 -13.25 -29.45 -14.65
CA ASP A 322 -13.11 -28.20 -15.36
C ASP A 322 -12.42 -27.10 -14.50
N VAL A 323 -11.40 -27.51 -13.73
CA VAL A 323 -10.54 -26.63 -12.93
C VAL A 323 -9.08 -26.84 -13.33
N HIS A 324 -8.56 -25.93 -14.14
CA HIS A 324 -7.27 -26.07 -14.85
C HIS A 324 -6.10 -25.33 -14.19
N ILE A 325 -6.25 -24.89 -12.95
CA ILE A 325 -5.27 -24.02 -12.25
C ILE A 325 -3.92 -24.71 -11.99
N TRP A 326 -3.88 -26.05 -12.02
CA TRP A 326 -2.67 -26.86 -11.81
C TRP A 326 -2.13 -27.51 -13.08
N ASP A 327 -2.80 -27.40 -14.23
CA ASP A 327 -2.41 -28.08 -15.48
C ASP A 327 -0.98 -27.73 -15.90
N GLY A 328 -0.62 -26.43 -15.83
CA GLY A 328 0.73 -25.98 -16.17
C GLY A 328 1.82 -26.59 -15.28
N ASN A 329 1.59 -26.67 -13.96
CA ASN A 329 2.53 -27.27 -13.01
C ASN A 329 2.53 -28.80 -13.03
N GLY A 330 1.45 -29.42 -13.52
CA GLY A 330 1.30 -30.87 -13.68
C GLY A 330 1.72 -31.39 -15.04
N SER A 331 2.08 -30.52 -16.00
CA SER A 331 2.52 -30.96 -17.34
C SER A 331 3.84 -31.72 -17.28
N LEU A 332 4.03 -32.70 -18.18
CA LEU A 332 5.29 -33.46 -18.25
C LEU A 332 6.49 -32.53 -18.50
N GLU A 333 6.34 -31.51 -19.34
CA GLU A 333 7.40 -30.54 -19.60
C GLU A 333 7.86 -29.85 -18.30
N PHE A 334 6.90 -29.35 -17.49
CA PHE A 334 7.21 -28.68 -16.24
C PHE A 334 7.83 -29.65 -15.21
N LEU A 335 7.29 -30.85 -15.07
CA LEU A 335 7.81 -31.89 -14.16
C LEU A 335 9.24 -32.28 -14.52
N HIS A 336 9.53 -32.53 -15.82
CA HIS A 336 10.87 -32.83 -16.30
C HIS A 336 11.85 -31.69 -16.09
N LYS A 337 11.43 -30.43 -16.31
CA LYS A 337 12.23 -29.23 -16.02
C LYS A 337 12.56 -29.12 -14.52
N ARG A 338 11.71 -29.62 -13.65
CA ARG A 338 11.95 -29.72 -12.21
C ARG A 338 12.81 -30.93 -11.78
N GLY A 339 13.20 -31.80 -12.70
CA GLY A 339 13.95 -33.01 -12.42
C GLY A 339 13.07 -34.18 -11.97
N LEU A 340 11.75 -34.06 -12.04
CA LEU A 340 10.77 -35.10 -11.65
C LEU A 340 10.40 -35.97 -12.87
N THR A 341 11.41 -36.65 -13.45
CA THR A 341 11.29 -37.38 -14.73
C THR A 341 10.58 -38.71 -14.61
N ASP A 342 10.40 -39.24 -13.39
CA ASP A 342 9.73 -40.49 -13.08
C ASP A 342 8.22 -40.33 -12.82
N ARG A 343 7.72 -39.08 -12.87
CA ARG A 343 6.32 -38.76 -12.60
C ARG A 343 5.48 -38.84 -13.89
N ARG A 344 4.24 -39.34 -13.71
CA ARG A 344 3.24 -39.18 -14.76
C ARG A 344 2.69 -37.75 -14.77
N GLU A 345 2.12 -37.35 -15.89
CA GLU A 345 1.40 -36.12 -16.01
C GLU A 345 0.30 -35.99 -14.93
N GLY A 346 0.25 -34.85 -14.27
CA GLY A 346 -0.70 -34.56 -13.18
C GLY A 346 -0.23 -35.00 -11.80
N ASP A 347 0.84 -35.79 -11.65
CA ASP A 347 1.41 -36.16 -10.33
C ASP A 347 2.30 -35.00 -9.82
N LEU A 348 1.73 -34.18 -8.93
CA LEU A 348 2.41 -33.00 -8.38
C LEU A 348 3.41 -33.32 -7.26
N GLY A 349 3.48 -34.58 -6.80
CA GLY A 349 4.28 -34.94 -5.66
C GLY A 349 3.61 -34.61 -4.32
N PRO A 350 4.33 -34.69 -3.19
CA PRO A 350 3.78 -34.55 -1.83
C PRO A 350 3.45 -33.08 -1.49
N VAL A 351 2.62 -32.42 -2.31
CA VAL A 351 2.19 -31.02 -2.14
C VAL A 351 1.08 -30.92 -1.08
N TYR A 352 0.68 -29.74 -0.76
CA TYR A 352 -0.35 -29.27 0.22
C TYR A 352 -1.21 -30.36 0.88
N GLY A 353 -2.12 -31.00 0.13
CA GLY A 353 -3.06 -32.01 0.67
C GLY A 353 -2.36 -33.23 1.23
N PHE A 354 -1.29 -33.69 0.61
CA PHE A 354 -0.48 -34.78 1.14
C PHE A 354 0.14 -34.42 2.49
N GLN A 355 0.73 -33.25 2.62
CA GLN A 355 1.29 -32.81 3.89
C GLN A 355 0.20 -32.61 4.95
N TRP A 356 -1.00 -32.18 4.59
CA TRP A 356 -2.11 -32.03 5.53
C TRP A 356 -2.60 -33.37 6.12
N ARG A 357 -2.59 -34.45 5.28
CA ARG A 357 -3.20 -35.72 5.63
C ARG A 357 -2.21 -36.84 5.93
N HIS A 358 -0.96 -36.75 5.45
CA HIS A 358 0.04 -37.79 5.47
C HIS A 358 1.45 -37.27 5.78
N PHE A 359 1.59 -36.26 6.64
CA PHE A 359 2.87 -35.61 6.94
C PHE A 359 3.90 -36.62 7.41
N GLY A 360 5.07 -36.64 6.72
CA GLY A 360 6.16 -37.57 7.05
C GLY A 360 6.00 -39.00 6.47
N ALA A 361 4.91 -39.33 5.79
CA ALA A 361 4.83 -40.56 5.01
C ALA A 361 5.81 -40.53 3.83
N LYS A 362 6.32 -41.68 3.41
CA LYS A 362 7.19 -41.78 2.23
C LYS A 362 6.33 -41.68 0.96
N TYR A 363 6.47 -40.58 0.25
CA TYR A 363 5.75 -40.39 -1.01
C TYR A 363 6.28 -41.34 -2.10
N VAL A 364 5.36 -42.01 -2.81
CA VAL A 364 5.64 -42.88 -3.96
C VAL A 364 5.11 -42.23 -5.24
N ASN A 365 3.81 -42.10 -5.41
CA ASN A 365 3.14 -41.41 -6.53
C ASN A 365 1.70 -41.02 -6.18
N ALA A 366 1.03 -40.32 -7.08
CA ALA A 366 -0.34 -39.84 -6.85
C ALA A 366 -1.42 -40.94 -6.81
N ASP A 367 -1.10 -42.15 -7.23
CA ASP A 367 -2.02 -43.29 -7.31
C ASP A 367 -1.90 -44.21 -6.08
N THR A 368 -0.93 -43.98 -5.20
CA THR A 368 -0.68 -44.80 -4.00
C THR A 368 -1.69 -44.47 -2.92
N ASP A 369 -2.21 -45.55 -2.23
CA ASP A 369 -3.01 -45.37 -1.03
C ASP A 369 -2.12 -45.13 0.19
N TYR A 370 -2.26 -43.95 0.81
CA TYR A 370 -1.53 -43.57 2.02
C TYR A 370 -2.34 -43.66 3.28
N THR A 371 -3.49 -44.35 3.27
CA THR A 371 -4.36 -44.55 4.47
C THR A 371 -3.56 -45.12 5.63
N GLY A 372 -3.59 -44.46 6.77
CA GLY A 372 -2.86 -44.84 7.98
C GLY A 372 -1.36 -44.55 7.97
N GLN A 373 -0.83 -43.88 6.92
CA GLN A 373 0.57 -43.50 6.85
C GLN A 373 0.78 -42.03 7.18
N GLY A 374 1.87 -41.73 7.92
CA GLY A 374 2.20 -40.37 8.34
C GLY A 374 1.25 -39.81 9.39
N VAL A 375 1.26 -38.50 9.53
CA VAL A 375 0.42 -37.73 10.47
C VAL A 375 -0.71 -37.05 9.75
N ASP A 376 -1.95 -37.35 10.11
CA ASP A 376 -3.13 -36.60 9.65
C ASP A 376 -3.29 -35.32 10.49
N GLN A 377 -2.65 -34.22 10.05
CA GLN A 377 -2.68 -32.94 10.75
C GLN A 377 -4.11 -32.37 10.82
N LEU A 378 -4.91 -32.53 9.74
CA LEU A 378 -6.26 -32.01 9.69
C LEU A 378 -7.19 -32.70 10.71
N ALA A 379 -7.13 -34.05 10.82
CA ALA A 379 -7.87 -34.77 11.84
C ALA A 379 -7.43 -34.38 13.26
N ASN A 380 -6.12 -34.19 13.46
CA ASN A 380 -5.58 -33.74 14.76
C ASN A 380 -6.08 -32.36 15.16
N ILE A 381 -6.15 -31.40 14.24
CA ILE A 381 -6.70 -30.06 14.48
C ILE A 381 -8.16 -30.14 14.91
N ILE A 382 -8.99 -30.91 14.20
CA ILE A 382 -10.40 -31.08 14.52
C ILE A 382 -10.55 -31.71 15.92
N HIS A 383 -9.72 -32.71 16.23
CA HIS A 383 -9.71 -33.32 17.55
C HIS A 383 -9.32 -32.32 18.65
N GLN A 384 -8.26 -31.53 18.46
CA GLN A 384 -7.80 -30.53 19.42
C GLN A 384 -8.83 -29.45 19.68
N ILE A 385 -9.46 -28.89 18.61
CA ILE A 385 -10.50 -27.88 18.76
C ILE A 385 -11.67 -28.40 19.61
N ARG A 386 -12.04 -29.65 19.45
CA ARG A 386 -13.15 -30.27 20.23
C ARG A 386 -12.79 -30.55 21.67
N HIS A 387 -11.56 -31.02 21.95
CA HIS A 387 -11.19 -31.56 23.24
C HIS A 387 -10.23 -30.70 24.05
N ASN A 388 -9.44 -29.85 23.38
CA ASN A 388 -8.47 -28.95 24.02
C ASN A 388 -8.41 -27.59 23.27
N PRO A 389 -9.53 -26.85 23.22
CA PRO A 389 -9.66 -25.64 22.38
C PRO A 389 -8.69 -24.49 22.74
N THR A 390 -8.11 -24.52 23.96
CA THR A 390 -7.15 -23.50 24.42
C THR A 390 -5.70 -23.84 24.10
N ASP A 391 -5.42 -24.96 23.43
CA ASP A 391 -4.07 -25.32 23.03
C ASP A 391 -3.53 -24.34 21.98
N ARG A 392 -2.29 -23.91 22.16
CA ARG A 392 -1.58 -22.98 21.24
C ARG A 392 -0.89 -23.72 20.10
N ARG A 393 -0.97 -25.05 20.03
CA ARG A 393 -0.36 -25.92 19.00
C ARG A 393 -1.38 -26.42 17.98
N ILE A 394 -2.50 -25.75 17.81
CA ILE A 394 -3.49 -26.06 16.77
C ILE A 394 -2.97 -25.50 15.44
N LEU A 395 -2.07 -26.24 14.81
CA LEU A 395 -1.28 -25.83 13.65
C LEU A 395 -1.42 -26.84 12.51
N LEU A 396 -1.46 -26.31 11.27
CA LEU A 396 -1.45 -27.05 10.01
C LEU A 396 -0.29 -26.55 9.15
N SER A 397 0.69 -27.42 8.86
CA SER A 397 1.85 -27.06 8.03
C SER A 397 1.86 -27.84 6.73
N ALA A 398 2.06 -27.13 5.62
CA ALA A 398 2.35 -27.73 4.31
C ALA A 398 3.86 -27.74 4.01
N TRP A 399 4.67 -27.05 4.80
CA TRP A 399 6.12 -26.95 4.60
C TRP A 399 6.84 -28.13 5.25
N ASN A 400 7.39 -29.00 4.39
CA ASN A 400 8.20 -30.13 4.82
C ASN A 400 9.55 -30.09 4.05
N PRO A 401 10.66 -29.64 4.70
CA PRO A 401 11.96 -29.52 4.02
C PRO A 401 12.46 -30.83 3.39
N ALA A 402 12.10 -31.98 3.95
CA ALA A 402 12.52 -33.30 3.42
C ALA A 402 11.83 -33.70 2.11
N ASP A 403 10.77 -32.98 1.73
CA ASP A 403 9.97 -33.30 0.55
C ASP A 403 9.98 -32.21 -0.52
N LEU A 404 10.64 -31.07 -0.29
CA LEU A 404 10.60 -29.92 -1.22
C LEU A 404 11.09 -30.28 -2.62
N ASP A 405 12.14 -31.10 -2.73
CA ASP A 405 12.72 -31.53 -4.02
C ASP A 405 11.81 -32.52 -4.75
N LYS A 406 10.85 -33.11 -4.06
CA LYS A 406 9.85 -34.06 -4.62
C LYS A 406 8.57 -33.35 -5.06
N MET A 407 8.42 -32.07 -4.81
CA MET A 407 7.23 -31.28 -5.13
C MET A 407 7.37 -30.60 -6.50
N ALA A 408 6.34 -30.66 -7.32
CA ALA A 408 6.27 -29.87 -8.55
C ALA A 408 6.40 -28.36 -8.23
N LEU A 409 5.72 -27.92 -7.17
CA LEU A 409 5.78 -26.55 -6.68
C LEU A 409 5.81 -26.52 -5.14
N PRO A 410 6.89 -25.99 -4.52
CA PRO A 410 6.94 -25.80 -3.08
C PRO A 410 5.81 -24.89 -2.58
N PRO A 411 5.17 -25.18 -1.43
CA PRO A 411 4.02 -24.45 -0.92
C PRO A 411 4.29 -22.96 -0.74
N CYS A 412 3.39 -22.09 -1.23
CA CYS A 412 3.42 -20.65 -1.00
C CYS A 412 2.77 -20.29 0.35
N HIS A 413 1.57 -20.79 0.63
CA HIS A 413 0.93 -20.74 1.95
C HIS A 413 1.43 -21.94 2.77
N ILE A 414 2.35 -21.67 3.69
CA ILE A 414 3.17 -22.72 4.30
C ILE A 414 2.63 -23.28 5.61
N LEU A 415 1.92 -22.45 6.38
CA LEU A 415 1.28 -22.88 7.63
C LEU A 415 0.07 -22.01 7.98
N CYS A 416 -0.88 -22.58 8.71
CA CYS A 416 -1.88 -21.79 9.41
C CYS A 416 -2.05 -22.27 10.85
N GLN A 417 -2.48 -21.35 11.72
CA GLN A 417 -2.78 -21.58 13.13
C GLN A 417 -4.22 -21.24 13.41
N PHE A 418 -4.88 -22.07 14.22
CA PHE A 418 -6.24 -21.83 14.66
C PHE A 418 -6.28 -21.38 16.12
N PHE A 419 -7.24 -20.53 16.43
CA PHE A 419 -7.47 -20.00 17.76
C PHE A 419 -8.96 -20.06 18.08
N VAL A 420 -9.30 -20.62 19.26
CA VAL A 420 -10.69 -20.74 19.73
C VAL A 420 -10.93 -19.75 20.85
N SER A 421 -11.83 -18.80 20.63
CA SER A 421 -12.36 -17.93 21.68
C SER A 421 -13.56 -18.61 22.33
N LEU A 422 -13.42 -18.96 23.61
CA LEU A 422 -14.49 -19.56 24.38
C LEU A 422 -15.48 -18.51 24.86
N PRO A 423 -16.80 -18.77 24.77
CA PRO A 423 -17.81 -17.89 25.35
C PRO A 423 -17.76 -17.92 26.89
N THR A 424 -18.08 -16.78 27.52
CA THR A 424 -18.30 -16.71 28.98
C THR A 424 -19.51 -17.53 29.36
N GLU A 425 -19.69 -17.84 30.67
CA GLU A 425 -20.86 -18.61 31.16
C GLU A 425 -22.18 -17.90 30.81
N GLU A 426 -22.21 -16.56 30.87
CA GLU A 426 -23.36 -15.75 30.47
C GLU A 426 -23.65 -15.89 28.96
N GLN A 427 -22.62 -15.86 28.13
CA GLN A 427 -22.73 -16.04 26.70
C GLN A 427 -23.17 -17.46 26.31
N LYS A 428 -22.68 -18.49 27.02
CA LYS A 428 -23.16 -19.85 26.85
C LYS A 428 -24.64 -19.99 27.19
N GLY A 429 -25.08 -19.35 28.30
CA GLY A 429 -26.47 -19.29 28.68
C GLY A 429 -27.39 -18.67 27.62
N ARG A 430 -26.83 -17.79 26.75
CA ARG A 430 -27.51 -17.19 25.61
C ARG A 430 -27.36 -18.01 24.31
N GLY A 431 -26.78 -19.21 24.37
CA GLY A 431 -26.59 -20.09 23.22
C GLY A 431 -25.43 -19.70 22.29
N GLN A 432 -24.51 -18.87 22.75
CA GLN A 432 -23.32 -18.50 21.92
C GLN A 432 -22.34 -19.66 21.86
N ARG A 433 -21.89 -20.00 20.65
CA ARG A 433 -20.89 -21.03 20.38
C ARG A 433 -19.48 -20.49 20.52
N PRO A 434 -18.47 -21.38 20.74
CA PRO A 434 -17.07 -20.99 20.59
C PRO A 434 -16.80 -20.40 19.21
N ARG A 435 -15.85 -19.44 19.14
CA ARG A 435 -15.51 -18.75 17.89
C ARG A 435 -14.13 -19.16 17.41
N LEU A 436 -14.05 -19.59 16.15
CA LEU A 436 -12.83 -20.08 15.52
C LEU A 436 -12.22 -19.00 14.61
N SER A 437 -10.98 -18.65 14.86
CA SER A 437 -10.16 -17.77 14.00
C SER A 437 -9.00 -18.54 13.38
N CYS A 438 -8.56 -18.14 12.19
CA CYS A 438 -7.43 -18.72 11.48
C CYS A 438 -6.44 -17.62 11.10
N GLN A 439 -5.15 -17.84 11.38
CA GLN A 439 -4.07 -17.03 10.85
C GLN A 439 -3.20 -17.88 9.92
N MET A 440 -2.99 -17.42 8.69
CA MET A 440 -2.14 -18.10 7.70
C MET A 440 -0.91 -17.27 7.39
N TYR A 441 0.26 -17.92 7.34
CA TYR A 441 1.50 -17.32 6.82
C TYR A 441 1.78 -17.79 5.40
N GLN A 442 1.96 -16.82 4.51
CA GLN A 442 2.28 -17.05 3.11
C GLN A 442 3.64 -16.44 2.78
N ARG A 443 4.60 -17.30 2.36
CA ARG A 443 5.99 -16.87 2.07
C ARG A 443 6.16 -16.11 0.75
N SER A 444 5.26 -16.35 -0.21
CA SER A 444 5.30 -15.79 -1.56
C SER A 444 3.87 -15.46 -1.98
N CYS A 445 3.58 -14.18 -2.14
CA CYS A 445 2.23 -13.62 -2.20
C CYS A 445 2.03 -12.85 -3.49
N ASP A 446 1.63 -13.55 -4.57
CA ASP A 446 1.17 -12.92 -5.80
C ASP A 446 -0.17 -12.20 -5.53
N LEU A 447 -0.12 -10.88 -5.46
CA LEU A 447 -1.31 -10.06 -5.20
C LEU A 447 -2.28 -10.03 -6.38
N GLY A 448 -1.80 -10.31 -7.60
CA GLY A 448 -2.64 -10.32 -8.80
C GLY A 448 -3.61 -11.49 -8.86
N LEU A 449 -3.13 -12.70 -8.56
CA LEU A 449 -3.90 -13.95 -8.72
C LEU A 449 -3.98 -14.77 -7.43
N GLY A 450 -2.83 -15.08 -6.81
CA GLY A 450 -2.76 -16.03 -5.70
C GLY A 450 -3.44 -15.53 -4.43
N VAL A 451 -3.13 -14.33 -3.97
CA VAL A 451 -3.63 -13.80 -2.69
C VAL A 451 -5.17 -13.70 -2.64
N PRO A 452 -5.88 -13.17 -3.66
CA PRO A 452 -7.33 -13.18 -3.69
C PRO A 452 -7.94 -14.58 -3.55
N PHE A 453 -7.30 -15.57 -4.18
CA PHE A 453 -7.70 -16.97 -4.12
C PHE A 453 -7.46 -17.57 -2.73
N ASN A 454 -6.29 -17.29 -2.14
CA ASN A 454 -5.90 -17.82 -0.82
C ASN A 454 -6.74 -17.21 0.32
N ILE A 455 -7.12 -15.93 0.25
CA ILE A 455 -8.05 -15.29 1.20
C ILE A 455 -9.36 -16.10 1.23
N ALA A 456 -9.95 -16.36 0.07
CA ALA A 456 -11.20 -17.10 -0.04
C ALA A 456 -11.05 -18.57 0.44
N SER A 457 -9.96 -19.25 0.06
CA SER A 457 -9.70 -20.65 0.39
C SER A 457 -9.55 -20.88 1.88
N TYR A 458 -8.73 -20.10 2.57
CA TYR A 458 -8.52 -20.26 4.03
C TYR A 458 -9.70 -19.74 4.86
N SER A 459 -10.42 -18.76 4.38
CA SER A 459 -11.71 -18.38 5.00
C SER A 459 -12.72 -19.50 4.91
N LEU A 460 -12.83 -20.15 3.76
CA LEU A 460 -13.71 -21.31 3.56
C LEU A 460 -13.27 -22.51 4.40
N LEU A 461 -11.95 -22.79 4.49
CA LEU A 461 -11.40 -23.81 5.39
C LEU A 461 -11.80 -23.56 6.85
N THR A 462 -11.73 -22.29 7.29
CA THR A 462 -12.14 -21.90 8.65
C THR A 462 -13.62 -22.18 8.89
N HIS A 463 -14.49 -21.86 7.92
CA HIS A 463 -15.91 -22.22 7.99
C HIS A 463 -16.14 -23.75 8.07
N PHE A 464 -15.42 -24.53 7.25
CA PHE A 464 -15.57 -26.00 7.27
C PHE A 464 -15.14 -26.59 8.61
N ILE A 465 -14.00 -26.17 9.15
CA ILE A 465 -13.53 -26.64 10.47
C ILE A 465 -14.48 -26.19 11.56
N ALA A 466 -14.95 -24.94 11.55
CA ALA A 466 -15.91 -24.43 12.51
C ALA A 466 -17.21 -25.24 12.51
N ALA A 467 -17.75 -25.55 11.32
CA ALA A 467 -18.96 -26.34 11.18
C ALA A 467 -18.83 -27.76 11.78
N VAL A 468 -17.70 -28.46 11.54
CA VAL A 468 -17.49 -29.79 12.06
C VAL A 468 -17.07 -29.85 13.53
N THR A 469 -16.70 -28.70 14.13
CA THR A 469 -16.28 -28.60 15.54
C THR A 469 -17.29 -27.87 16.44
N ASP A 470 -18.48 -27.58 15.92
CA ASP A 470 -19.54 -26.82 16.60
C ASP A 470 -19.08 -25.43 17.06
N CYS A 471 -18.21 -24.80 16.27
CA CYS A 471 -17.78 -23.42 16.43
C CYS A 471 -18.49 -22.48 15.43
N GLU A 472 -18.38 -21.17 15.65
CA GLU A 472 -18.68 -20.13 14.66
C GLU A 472 -17.37 -19.61 14.08
N ALA A 473 -17.27 -19.51 12.74
CA ALA A 473 -16.11 -18.86 12.10
C ALA A 473 -16.10 -17.36 12.46
N ALA A 474 -14.93 -16.85 12.90
CA ALA A 474 -14.82 -15.51 13.45
C ALA A 474 -13.95 -14.58 12.60
N GLU A 475 -12.69 -14.92 12.37
CA GLU A 475 -11.74 -14.08 11.67
C GLU A 475 -10.76 -14.93 10.85
N PHE A 476 -10.38 -14.41 9.68
CA PHE A 476 -9.22 -14.88 8.93
C PHE A 476 -8.16 -13.78 8.88
N SER A 477 -6.92 -14.12 9.18
CA SER A 477 -5.76 -13.22 9.13
C SER A 477 -4.70 -13.75 8.19
N LEU A 478 -4.21 -12.92 7.26
CA LEU A 478 -3.14 -13.24 6.31
C LEU A 478 -1.86 -12.47 6.66
N VAL A 479 -0.80 -13.21 6.99
CA VAL A 479 0.56 -12.70 7.21
C VAL A 479 1.42 -13.04 6.00
N MET A 480 2.15 -12.06 5.46
CA MET A 480 2.88 -12.19 4.20
C MET A 480 4.40 -12.07 4.40
N GLY A 481 5.15 -12.90 3.67
CA GLY A 481 6.58 -12.75 3.49
C GLY A 481 6.89 -11.83 2.30
N ASP A 482 7.23 -12.42 1.14
CA ASP A 482 7.44 -11.68 -0.12
C ASP A 482 6.08 -11.39 -0.75
N ALA A 483 5.59 -10.16 -0.60
CA ALA A 483 4.36 -9.68 -1.23
C ALA A 483 4.71 -8.94 -2.52
N HIS A 484 4.17 -9.39 -3.65
CA HIS A 484 4.57 -8.88 -4.95
C HIS A 484 3.43 -8.78 -5.97
N VAL A 485 3.66 -7.91 -6.95
CA VAL A 485 2.88 -7.72 -8.17
C VAL A 485 3.77 -8.06 -9.36
N TYR A 486 3.35 -8.98 -10.22
CA TYR A 486 4.03 -9.23 -11.48
C TYR A 486 3.92 -8.01 -12.40
N LEU A 487 4.96 -7.75 -13.20
CA LEU A 487 5.00 -6.55 -14.05
C LEU A 487 3.86 -6.50 -15.08
N ASP A 488 3.45 -7.64 -15.62
CA ASP A 488 2.30 -7.79 -16.53
C ASP A 488 0.93 -7.68 -15.82
N HIS A 489 0.90 -7.74 -14.48
CA HIS A 489 -0.31 -7.53 -13.68
C HIS A 489 -0.50 -6.06 -13.24
N VAL A 490 0.47 -5.18 -13.45
CA VAL A 490 0.39 -3.79 -12.98
C VAL A 490 -0.83 -3.06 -13.58
N GLU A 491 -0.98 -3.08 -14.90
CA GLU A 491 -2.10 -2.41 -15.59
C GLU A 491 -3.47 -2.99 -15.17
N PRO A 492 -3.71 -4.31 -15.18
CA PRO A 492 -4.96 -4.89 -14.69
C PRO A 492 -5.28 -4.53 -13.23
N LEU A 493 -4.26 -4.48 -12.36
CA LEU A 493 -4.45 -4.11 -10.95
C LEU A 493 -4.77 -2.63 -10.79
N GLN A 494 -4.18 -1.74 -11.59
CA GLN A 494 -4.56 -0.32 -11.61
C GLN A 494 -6.04 -0.13 -11.99
N HIS A 495 -6.53 -0.89 -12.98
CA HIS A 495 -7.95 -0.91 -13.29
C HIS A 495 -8.81 -1.41 -12.12
N GLN A 496 -8.33 -2.41 -11.37
CA GLN A 496 -9.00 -2.90 -10.16
C GLN A 496 -9.02 -1.84 -9.05
N LEU A 497 -7.92 -1.12 -8.84
CA LEU A 497 -7.80 -0.06 -7.83
C LEU A 497 -8.78 1.12 -8.05
N ASN A 498 -9.28 1.30 -9.29
CA ASN A 498 -10.29 2.30 -9.63
C ASN A 498 -11.73 1.86 -9.33
N ARG A 499 -11.93 0.64 -8.80
CA ARG A 499 -13.26 0.12 -8.47
C ARG A 499 -13.51 0.18 -6.98
N GLU A 500 -14.75 0.46 -6.60
CA GLU A 500 -15.17 0.39 -5.21
C GLU A 500 -15.60 -1.03 -4.84
N PRO A 501 -15.22 -1.52 -3.64
CA PRO A 501 -15.78 -2.74 -3.08
C PRO A 501 -17.30 -2.67 -2.96
N ARG A 502 -17.96 -3.83 -3.08
CA ARG A 502 -19.41 -3.99 -2.97
C ARG A 502 -19.73 -4.81 -1.72
N ASP A 503 -20.84 -4.46 -1.07
CA ASP A 503 -21.41 -5.22 0.06
C ASP A 503 -21.87 -6.61 -0.36
#